data_a019d74d201c1c205a9de1267abc687e
#
_entry.id   a019d74d201c1c205a9de1267abc687e
#
_cell.length_a   1.000
_cell.length_b   1.000
_cell.length_c   1.000
_cell.angle_alpha   90.00
_cell.angle_beta   90.00
_cell.angle_gamma   90.00
#
_symmetry.space_group_name_H-M   'P 1'
#
loop_
_entity.id
_entity.type
_entity.pdbx_description
1 polymer ?
#
loop_
_entity_poly.entity_id
_entity_poly.type
_entity_poly.pdbx_seq_one_letter_code
_entity_poly.pdbx_strand_id
1 'polypeptide(L)'
;PSPEACFSILCGLRETYANFHHIEIPDAILRQAVSCSVRYLHDRYLPDKAIDLLDEACSRARIRCEQEHVSCPVVTESDLAEIVSMRIGIPVQKITTAQQQRLMTLEQELQQQIIGHTAAIRQLSAALIRARTGLREENRPIGCFLFTGPTGVGKTALAKAAALHLFDDKDSLIRFDMSEYMEKHT
;
A
#
# COMPACT_ATOMS: atom_id res chain seq x y z
N PRO A 1 12.14 -7.40 17.70
CA PRO A 1 12.05 -8.81 17.33
C PRO A 1 11.95 -8.98 15.81
N SER A 2 12.29 -10.18 15.30
CA SER A 2 12.05 -10.52 13.90
C SER A 2 10.54 -10.61 13.62
N PRO A 3 10.10 -10.53 12.34
CA PRO A 3 8.69 -10.72 11.98
C PRO A 3 8.11 -12.05 12.48
N GLU A 4 8.90 -13.13 12.46
CA GLU A 4 8.48 -14.45 12.96
C GLU A 4 8.30 -14.46 14.49
N ALA A 5 9.23 -13.85 15.22
CA ALA A 5 9.09 -13.66 16.67
C ALA A 5 7.89 -12.79 17.02
N CYS A 6 7.63 -11.75 16.23
CA CYS A 6 6.45 -10.89 16.39
C CYS A 6 5.15 -11.67 16.15
N PHE A 7 5.10 -12.52 15.13
CA PHE A 7 3.95 -13.40 14.90
C PHE A 7 3.68 -14.32 16.09
N SER A 8 4.74 -14.92 16.67
CA SER A 8 4.60 -15.76 17.87
C SER A 8 4.06 -14.98 19.08
N ILE A 9 4.47 -13.72 19.24
CA ILE A 9 3.94 -12.83 20.28
C ILE A 9 2.45 -12.56 20.05
N LEU A 10 2.05 -12.23 18.81
CA LEU A 10 0.64 -12.01 18.48
C LEU A 10 -0.23 -13.24 18.69
N CYS A 11 0.30 -14.44 18.38
CA CYS A 11 -0.39 -15.70 18.68
C CYS A 11 -0.65 -15.87 20.18
N GLY A 12 0.32 -15.51 21.04
CA GLY A 12 0.14 -15.52 22.50
C GLY A 12 -0.87 -14.51 23.02
N LEU A 13 -1.02 -13.36 22.34
CA LEU A 13 -1.96 -12.30 22.72
C LEU A 13 -3.36 -12.49 22.11
N ARG A 14 -3.51 -13.37 21.13
CA ARG A 14 -4.77 -13.58 20.38
C ARG A 14 -5.98 -13.76 21.25
N GLU A 15 -5.93 -14.67 22.22
CA GLU A 15 -7.08 -14.95 23.09
C GLU A 15 -7.47 -13.76 23.96
N THR A 16 -6.49 -12.96 24.41
CA THR A 16 -6.74 -11.74 25.17
C THR A 16 -7.51 -10.72 24.35
N TYR A 17 -7.08 -10.46 23.11
CA TYR A 17 -7.76 -9.52 22.21
C TYR A 17 -9.10 -10.06 21.70
N ALA A 18 -9.17 -11.36 21.39
CA ALA A 18 -10.41 -12.00 20.97
C ALA A 18 -11.50 -11.90 22.04
N ASN A 19 -11.14 -12.14 23.31
CA ASN A 19 -12.05 -12.01 24.43
C ASN A 19 -12.43 -10.57 24.73
N PHE A 20 -11.47 -9.63 24.64
CA PHE A 20 -11.71 -8.21 24.90
C PHE A 20 -12.65 -7.57 23.87
N HIS A 21 -12.44 -7.87 22.59
CA HIS A 21 -13.26 -7.32 21.50
C HIS A 21 -14.49 -8.19 21.16
N HIS A 22 -14.61 -9.38 21.76
CA HIS A 22 -15.65 -10.37 21.43
C HIS A 22 -15.66 -10.74 19.94
N ILE A 23 -14.49 -11.03 19.38
CA ILE A 23 -14.29 -11.28 17.96
C ILE A 23 -13.31 -12.42 17.73
N GLU A 24 -13.49 -13.19 16.65
CA GLU A 24 -12.55 -14.23 16.24
C GLU A 24 -11.39 -13.62 15.41
N ILE A 25 -10.16 -14.05 15.71
CA ILE A 25 -8.94 -13.58 15.03
C ILE A 25 -8.25 -14.79 14.37
N PRO A 26 -8.38 -14.97 13.04
CA PRO A 26 -7.69 -16.02 12.30
C PRO A 26 -6.16 -15.85 12.28
N ASP A 27 -5.41 -16.94 12.22
CA ASP A 27 -3.93 -16.91 12.09
C ASP A 27 -3.45 -16.14 10.86
N ALA A 28 -4.21 -16.21 9.76
CA ALA A 28 -3.91 -15.46 8.55
C ALA A 28 -3.87 -13.95 8.80
N ILE A 29 -4.78 -13.45 9.62
CA ILE A 29 -4.86 -12.02 9.99
C ILE A 29 -3.67 -11.61 10.84
N LEU A 30 -3.22 -12.47 11.78
CA LEU A 30 -2.03 -12.19 12.59
C LEU A 30 -0.78 -12.07 11.72
N ARG A 31 -0.59 -12.98 10.75
CA ARG A 31 0.52 -12.90 9.79
C ARG A 31 0.44 -11.64 8.93
N GLN A 32 -0.75 -11.30 8.49
CA GLN A 32 -0.98 -10.12 7.66
C GLN A 32 -0.76 -8.83 8.46
N ALA A 33 -1.17 -8.77 9.73
CA ALA A 33 -0.89 -7.63 10.62
C ALA A 33 0.61 -7.38 10.77
N VAL A 34 1.41 -8.44 10.99
CA VAL A 34 2.87 -8.32 11.03
C VAL A 34 3.42 -7.83 9.69
N SER A 35 3.03 -8.44 8.58
CA SER A 35 3.50 -8.08 7.23
C SER A 35 3.15 -6.62 6.88
N CYS A 36 1.89 -6.21 7.12
CA CYS A 36 1.44 -4.84 6.88
C CYS A 36 2.17 -3.83 7.77
N SER A 37 2.39 -4.15 9.05
CA SER A 37 3.09 -3.26 9.96
C SER A 37 4.55 -3.04 9.56
N VAL A 38 5.24 -4.09 9.09
CA VAL A 38 6.62 -3.98 8.58
C VAL A 38 6.67 -3.16 7.30
N ARG A 39 5.72 -3.38 6.40
CA ARG A 39 5.73 -2.80 5.06
C ARG A 39 5.28 -1.35 5.01
N TYR A 40 4.34 -0.96 5.85
CA TYR A 40 3.65 0.32 5.74
C TYR A 40 3.85 1.26 6.93
N LEU A 41 4.13 0.74 8.13
CA LEU A 41 4.29 1.55 9.33
C LEU A 41 5.76 1.65 9.70
N HIS A 42 6.37 2.82 9.45
CA HIS A 42 7.80 3.04 9.68
C HIS A 42 8.11 3.87 10.93
N ASP A 43 7.09 4.44 11.56
CA ASP A 43 7.17 5.33 12.71
C ASP A 43 7.44 4.64 14.04
N ARG A 44 7.20 3.33 14.12
CA ARG A 44 7.40 2.50 15.33
C ARG A 44 8.08 1.18 15.03
N TYR A 45 8.51 0.48 16.08
CA TYR A 45 9.18 -0.82 16.00
C TYR A 45 8.22 -1.98 16.30
N LEU A 46 8.60 -3.18 15.82
CA LEU A 46 7.96 -4.42 16.25
C LEU A 46 8.31 -4.70 17.73
N PRO A 47 7.40 -5.29 18.52
CA PRO A 47 6.07 -5.77 18.16
C PRO A 47 4.98 -4.71 18.22
N ASP A 48 5.21 -3.56 18.84
CA ASP A 48 4.19 -2.55 19.20
C ASP A 48 3.32 -2.14 18.02
N LYS A 49 3.94 -1.81 16.88
CA LYS A 49 3.18 -1.40 15.67
C LYS A 49 2.25 -2.48 15.13
N ALA A 50 2.59 -3.76 15.31
CA ALA A 50 1.76 -4.87 14.87
C ALA A 50 0.63 -5.15 15.87
N ILE A 51 0.89 -4.96 17.16
CA ILE A 51 -0.09 -5.05 18.24
C ILE A 51 -1.14 -3.93 18.08
N ASP A 52 -0.69 -2.68 17.92
CA ASP A 52 -1.57 -1.53 17.70
C ASP A 52 -2.46 -1.72 16.46
N LEU A 53 -1.87 -2.23 15.36
CA LEU A 53 -2.61 -2.48 14.14
C LEU A 53 -3.67 -3.57 14.32
N LEU A 54 -3.35 -4.62 15.07
CA LEU A 54 -4.29 -5.70 15.39
C LEU A 54 -5.44 -5.20 16.26
N ASP A 55 -5.13 -4.42 17.30
CA ASP A 55 -6.13 -3.85 18.21
C ASP A 55 -7.14 -2.95 17.49
N GLU A 56 -6.63 -2.04 16.64
CA GLU A 56 -7.48 -1.17 15.82
C GLU A 56 -8.32 -1.97 14.81
N ALA A 57 -7.74 -3.02 14.19
CA ALA A 57 -8.48 -3.88 13.27
C ALA A 57 -9.59 -4.68 13.97
N CYS A 58 -9.35 -5.16 15.20
CA CYS A 58 -10.38 -5.81 16.02
C CYS A 58 -11.51 -4.83 16.38
N SER A 59 -11.16 -3.61 16.78
CA SER A 59 -12.15 -2.55 17.08
C SER A 59 -12.99 -2.21 15.85
N ARG A 60 -12.35 -2.10 14.68
CA ARG A 60 -13.03 -1.82 13.40
C ARG A 60 -13.98 -2.95 13.01
N ALA A 61 -13.49 -4.20 13.07
CA ALA A 61 -14.27 -5.37 12.75
C ALA A 61 -15.50 -5.50 13.66
N ARG A 62 -15.36 -5.18 14.95
CA ARG A 62 -16.48 -5.15 15.89
C ARG A 62 -17.55 -4.15 15.46
N ILE A 63 -17.17 -2.90 15.17
CA ILE A 63 -18.09 -1.85 14.71
C ILE A 63 -18.81 -2.29 13.43
N ARG A 64 -18.09 -2.84 12.45
CA ARG A 64 -18.67 -3.36 11.21
C ARG A 64 -19.69 -4.47 11.48
N CYS A 65 -19.32 -5.44 12.30
CA CYS A 65 -20.19 -6.57 12.62
C CYS A 65 -21.45 -6.14 13.41
N GLU A 66 -21.34 -5.14 14.28
CA GLU A 66 -22.49 -4.55 14.97
C GLU A 66 -23.45 -3.86 13.98
N GLN A 67 -22.93 -3.13 12.99
CA GLN A 67 -23.72 -2.48 11.95
C GLN A 67 -24.39 -3.48 11.00
N GLU A 68 -23.72 -4.57 10.66
CA GLU A 68 -24.21 -5.61 9.77
C GLU A 68 -25.03 -6.70 10.48
N HIS A 69 -25.20 -6.60 11.80
CA HIS A 69 -25.88 -7.60 12.64
C HIS A 69 -25.34 -9.03 12.47
N VAL A 70 -24.02 -9.17 12.36
CA VAL A 70 -23.35 -10.47 12.19
C VAL A 70 -23.27 -11.22 13.52
N SER A 71 -23.77 -12.46 13.57
CA SER A 71 -23.82 -13.27 14.79
C SER A 71 -22.44 -13.77 15.28
N CYS A 72 -21.47 -13.94 14.37
CA CYS A 72 -20.11 -14.37 14.68
C CYS A 72 -19.12 -13.38 14.09
N PRO A 73 -18.72 -12.36 14.85
CA PRO A 73 -17.77 -11.35 14.36
C PRO A 73 -16.38 -11.94 14.16
N VAL A 74 -15.81 -11.76 12.96
CA VAL A 74 -14.46 -12.22 12.59
C VAL A 74 -13.70 -11.05 11.99
N VAL A 75 -12.43 -10.90 12.36
CA VAL A 75 -11.53 -9.91 11.74
C VAL A 75 -11.19 -10.35 10.31
N THR A 76 -11.34 -9.44 9.36
CA THR A 76 -11.08 -9.68 7.94
C THR A 76 -9.84 -8.91 7.44
N GLU A 77 -9.33 -9.32 6.28
CA GLU A 77 -8.27 -8.58 5.60
C GLU A 77 -8.68 -7.15 5.24
N SER A 78 -9.97 -6.93 4.98
CA SER A 78 -10.51 -5.60 4.69
C SER A 78 -10.41 -4.67 5.91
N ASP A 79 -10.64 -5.18 7.12
CA ASP A 79 -10.54 -4.40 8.35
C ASP A 79 -9.09 -3.93 8.57
N LEU A 80 -8.10 -4.83 8.38
CA LEU A 80 -6.69 -4.48 8.43
C LEU A 80 -6.30 -3.47 7.35
N ALA A 81 -6.73 -3.69 6.11
CA ALA A 81 -6.41 -2.82 4.99
C ALA A 81 -6.96 -1.40 5.19
N GLU A 82 -8.15 -1.28 5.77
CA GLU A 82 -8.78 0.01 6.04
C GLU A 82 -8.01 0.80 7.11
N ILE A 83 -7.58 0.15 8.20
CA ILE A 83 -6.77 0.79 9.24
C ILE A 83 -5.41 1.24 8.68
N VAL A 84 -4.75 0.37 7.92
CA VAL A 84 -3.49 0.74 7.26
C VAL A 84 -3.70 1.93 6.33
N SER A 85 -4.79 1.93 5.55
CA SER A 85 -5.18 3.03 4.66
C SER A 85 -5.37 4.36 5.41
N MET A 86 -6.06 4.33 6.55
CA MET A 86 -6.27 5.52 7.37
C MET A 86 -4.96 6.09 7.94
N ARG A 87 -4.05 5.23 8.38
CA ARG A 87 -2.75 5.66 8.95
C ARG A 87 -1.79 6.23 7.90
N ILE A 88 -1.81 5.69 6.68
CA ILE A 88 -0.87 6.09 5.61
C ILE A 88 -1.47 7.21 4.75
N GLY A 89 -2.79 7.40 4.81
CA GLY A 89 -3.53 8.30 3.91
C GLY A 89 -3.65 7.78 2.46
N ILE A 90 -3.33 6.51 2.22
CA ILE A 90 -3.42 5.86 0.89
C ILE A 90 -4.46 4.74 0.93
N PRO A 91 -5.44 4.70 0.01
CA PRO A 91 -6.45 3.64 -0.03
C PRO A 91 -5.82 2.26 -0.27
N VAL A 92 -5.62 1.46 0.79
CA VAL A 92 -5.03 0.11 0.70
C VAL A 92 -6.06 -0.92 0.21
N GLN A 93 -7.35 -0.62 0.27
CA GLN A 93 -8.44 -1.53 -0.14
C GLN A 93 -8.41 -1.94 -1.62
N LYS A 94 -7.62 -1.27 -2.44
CA LYS A 94 -7.50 -1.55 -3.87
C LYS A 94 -6.39 -2.53 -4.24
N ILE A 95 -5.77 -3.20 -3.26
CA ILE A 95 -4.58 -4.07 -3.48
C ILE A 95 -4.96 -5.50 -3.94
N THR A 96 -6.23 -5.89 -3.94
CA THR A 96 -6.67 -7.21 -4.35
C THR A 96 -6.97 -7.31 -5.86
N THR A 97 -7.71 -8.25 -6.31
CA THR A 97 -7.98 -8.64 -7.71
C THR A 97 -8.26 -7.50 -8.72
N ALA A 98 -8.85 -6.37 -8.27
CA ALA A 98 -9.11 -5.22 -9.15
C ALA A 98 -7.82 -4.51 -9.62
N GLN A 99 -6.74 -4.57 -8.83
CA GLN A 99 -5.45 -3.96 -9.23
C GLN A 99 -4.69 -4.81 -10.26
N GLN A 100 -4.83 -6.12 -10.26
CA GLN A 100 -4.24 -6.94 -11.32
C GLN A 100 -4.89 -6.64 -12.67
N GLN A 101 -6.20 -6.43 -12.69
CA GLN A 101 -6.91 -6.03 -13.92
C GLN A 101 -6.52 -4.60 -14.34
N ARG A 102 -6.42 -3.65 -13.42
CA ARG A 102 -5.98 -2.27 -13.71
C ARG A 102 -4.53 -2.18 -14.21
N LEU A 103 -3.64 -3.05 -13.75
CA LEU A 103 -2.29 -3.12 -14.27
C LEU A 103 -2.24 -3.62 -15.71
N MET A 104 -3.17 -4.51 -16.10
CA MET A 104 -3.28 -4.95 -17.49
C MET A 104 -3.83 -3.84 -18.40
N THR A 105 -4.66 -2.95 -17.90
CA THR A 105 -5.20 -1.79 -18.65
C THR A 105 -4.32 -0.55 -18.58
N LEU A 106 -3.33 -0.51 -17.65
CA LEU A 106 -2.47 0.65 -17.40
C LEU A 106 -1.82 1.21 -18.68
N GLU A 107 -1.28 0.34 -19.53
CA GLU A 107 -0.66 0.78 -20.78
C GLU A 107 -1.67 1.48 -21.68
N GLN A 108 -2.88 0.95 -21.84
CA GLN A 108 -3.93 1.52 -22.67
C GLN A 108 -4.45 2.83 -22.12
N GLU A 109 -4.64 2.91 -20.79
CA GLU A 109 -5.12 4.11 -20.12
C GLU A 109 -4.09 5.26 -20.18
N LEU A 110 -2.80 4.95 -20.02
CA LEU A 110 -1.73 5.93 -20.20
C LEU A 110 -1.61 6.39 -21.66
N GLN A 111 -1.81 5.51 -22.64
CA GLN A 111 -1.79 5.86 -24.07
C GLN A 111 -2.96 6.78 -24.46
N GLN A 112 -4.11 6.65 -23.80
CA GLN A 112 -5.25 7.56 -24.01
C GLN A 112 -5.01 8.97 -23.45
N GLN A 113 -4.31 9.06 -22.33
CA GLN A 113 -4.04 10.33 -21.66
C GLN A 113 -2.84 11.08 -22.24
N ILE A 114 -1.86 10.34 -22.74
CA ILE A 114 -0.58 10.90 -23.20
C ILE A 114 -0.35 10.54 -24.66
N ILE A 115 -0.47 11.53 -25.50
CA ILE A 115 -0.29 11.38 -26.96
C ILE A 115 1.21 11.30 -27.27
N GLY A 116 1.59 10.30 -28.04
CA GLY A 116 2.99 10.01 -28.34
C GLY A 116 3.61 9.07 -27.29
N HIS A 117 4.89 9.03 -27.13
CA HIS A 117 5.65 8.31 -26.08
C HIS A 117 5.28 6.81 -25.89
N THR A 118 4.72 6.14 -26.88
CA THR A 118 4.27 4.74 -26.79
C THR A 118 5.35 3.80 -26.27
N ALA A 119 6.61 3.99 -26.68
CA ALA A 119 7.72 3.18 -26.22
C ALA A 119 8.02 3.41 -24.71
N ALA A 120 7.98 4.65 -24.23
CA ALA A 120 8.21 4.99 -22.83
C ALA A 120 7.07 4.46 -21.94
N ILE A 121 5.82 4.62 -22.38
CA ILE A 121 4.63 4.09 -21.70
C ILE A 121 4.73 2.57 -21.58
N ARG A 122 5.07 1.86 -22.65
CA ARG A 122 5.22 0.40 -22.64
C ARG A 122 6.32 -0.07 -21.69
N GLN A 123 7.48 0.58 -21.69
CA GLN A 123 8.59 0.24 -20.78
C GLN A 123 8.21 0.50 -19.31
N LEU A 124 7.57 1.62 -19.03
CA LEU A 124 7.09 1.97 -17.70
C LEU A 124 6.05 0.95 -17.20
N SER A 125 5.00 0.69 -17.99
CA SER A 125 3.94 -0.26 -17.64
C SER A 125 4.50 -1.67 -17.43
N ALA A 126 5.38 -2.15 -18.29
CA ALA A 126 6.01 -3.46 -18.15
C ALA A 126 6.87 -3.56 -16.88
N ALA A 127 7.59 -2.49 -16.51
CA ALA A 127 8.37 -2.47 -15.27
C ALA A 127 7.47 -2.47 -14.03
N LEU A 128 6.37 -1.72 -14.04
CA LEU A 128 5.40 -1.68 -12.95
C LEU A 128 4.66 -3.02 -12.77
N ILE A 129 4.30 -3.68 -13.86
CA ILE A 129 3.70 -5.02 -13.84
C ILE A 129 4.68 -6.03 -13.23
N ARG A 130 5.94 -6.07 -13.70
CA ARG A 130 6.97 -6.98 -13.15
C ARG A 130 7.20 -6.76 -11.66
N ALA A 131 7.23 -5.52 -11.22
CA ALA A 131 7.46 -5.19 -9.81
C ALA A 131 6.33 -5.68 -8.89
N ARG A 132 5.11 -5.85 -9.40
CA ARG A 132 3.96 -6.34 -8.62
C ARG A 132 3.71 -7.85 -8.71
N THR A 133 4.36 -8.57 -9.62
CA THR A 133 4.21 -10.03 -9.75
C THR A 133 4.95 -10.85 -8.68
N GLY A 134 5.48 -10.23 -7.63
CA GLY A 134 6.00 -10.93 -6.46
C GLY A 134 7.46 -11.39 -6.54
N LEU A 135 8.17 -11.11 -7.63
CA LEU A 135 9.60 -11.43 -7.80
C LEU A 135 10.55 -10.37 -7.19
N ARG A 136 10.05 -9.58 -6.24
CA ARG A 136 10.76 -8.43 -5.70
C ARG A 136 11.26 -8.66 -4.28
N GLU A 137 12.47 -8.21 -3.99
CA GLU A 137 12.98 -8.01 -2.62
C GLU A 137 12.21 -6.85 -1.95
N GLU A 138 11.72 -7.06 -0.74
CA GLU A 138 10.84 -6.11 -0.02
C GLU A 138 11.47 -4.72 0.22
N ASN A 139 12.80 -4.63 0.26
CA ASN A 139 13.54 -3.38 0.56
C ASN A 139 13.99 -2.58 -0.68
N ARG A 140 13.49 -2.90 -1.87
CA ARG A 140 13.86 -2.17 -3.10
C ARG A 140 12.70 -1.35 -3.66
N PRO A 141 12.96 -0.17 -4.27
CA PRO A 141 11.93 0.60 -4.95
C PRO A 141 11.32 -0.20 -6.11
N ILE A 142 10.05 0.07 -6.44
CA ILE A 142 9.32 -0.56 -7.55
C ILE A 142 10.09 -0.43 -8.87
N GLY A 143 10.72 0.70 -9.08
CA GLY A 143 11.57 0.98 -10.22
C GLY A 143 12.23 2.34 -10.07
N CYS A 144 13.34 2.53 -10.76
CA CYS A 144 13.98 3.82 -10.94
C CYS A 144 13.92 4.16 -12.43
N PHE A 145 13.32 5.28 -12.77
CA PHE A 145 13.11 5.69 -14.15
C PHE A 145 13.75 7.05 -14.40
N LEU A 146 14.56 7.13 -15.47
CA LEU A 146 15.13 8.37 -15.94
C LEU A 146 14.41 8.80 -17.23
N PHE A 147 13.67 9.91 -17.16
CA PHE A 147 13.02 10.51 -18.33
C PHE A 147 13.90 11.63 -18.88
N THR A 148 14.47 11.43 -20.06
CA THR A 148 15.31 12.41 -20.77
C THR A 148 14.55 12.99 -21.97
N GLY A 149 14.83 14.25 -22.31
CA GLY A 149 14.24 14.92 -23.46
C GLY A 149 14.07 16.42 -23.22
N PRO A 150 13.73 17.21 -24.26
CA PRO A 150 13.54 18.66 -24.16
C PRO A 150 12.38 19.01 -23.22
N THR A 151 12.32 20.29 -22.83
CA THR A 151 11.20 20.82 -22.03
C THR A 151 9.87 20.75 -22.80
N GLY A 152 8.76 20.54 -22.09
CA GLY A 152 7.43 20.53 -22.69
C GLY A 152 6.97 19.24 -23.34
N VAL A 153 7.82 18.20 -23.45
CA VAL A 153 7.44 16.93 -24.10
C VAL A 153 6.58 15.99 -23.24
N GLY A 154 6.20 16.38 -22.03
CA GLY A 154 5.29 15.58 -21.19
C GLY A 154 5.94 14.63 -20.19
N LYS A 155 7.25 14.74 -19.89
CA LYS A 155 7.94 13.88 -18.91
C LYS A 155 7.26 13.85 -17.53
N THR A 156 6.97 15.02 -16.98
CA THR A 156 6.26 15.16 -15.70
C THR A 156 4.80 14.74 -15.78
N ALA A 157 4.15 14.95 -16.93
CA ALA A 157 2.78 14.49 -17.15
C ALA A 157 2.68 12.96 -17.09
N LEU A 158 3.64 12.25 -17.71
CA LEU A 158 3.72 10.79 -17.65
C LEU A 158 3.92 10.27 -16.22
N ALA A 159 4.80 10.91 -15.44
CA ALA A 159 5.02 10.55 -14.04
C ALA A 159 3.76 10.76 -13.19
N LYS A 160 3.06 11.89 -13.37
CA LYS A 160 1.78 12.19 -12.68
C LYS A 160 0.67 11.21 -13.05
N ALA A 161 0.53 10.91 -14.33
CA ALA A 161 -0.46 9.94 -14.80
C ALA A 161 -0.17 8.53 -14.23
N ALA A 162 1.08 8.09 -14.23
CA ALA A 162 1.48 6.82 -13.64
C ALA A 162 1.19 6.77 -12.13
N ALA A 163 1.48 7.82 -11.38
CA ALA A 163 1.17 7.90 -9.96
C ALA A 163 -0.34 7.83 -9.71
N LEU A 164 -1.14 8.57 -10.47
CA LEU A 164 -2.60 8.54 -10.37
C LEU A 164 -3.17 7.14 -10.59
N HIS A 165 -2.68 6.42 -11.61
CA HIS A 165 -3.14 5.05 -11.88
C HIS A 165 -2.66 4.02 -10.86
N LEU A 166 -1.49 4.24 -10.24
CA LEU A 166 -0.95 3.33 -9.23
C LEU A 166 -1.60 3.50 -7.86
N PHE A 167 -1.91 4.73 -7.48
CA PHE A 167 -2.32 5.08 -6.11
C PHE A 167 -3.74 5.66 -6.04
N ASP A 168 -4.40 5.90 -7.19
CA ASP A 168 -5.70 6.60 -7.30
C ASP A 168 -5.73 8.00 -6.66
N ASP A 169 -4.55 8.58 -6.44
CA ASP A 169 -4.40 9.87 -5.79
C ASP A 169 -3.29 10.69 -6.48
N LYS A 170 -3.58 11.95 -6.77
CA LYS A 170 -2.64 12.88 -7.41
C LYS A 170 -1.57 13.38 -6.43
N ASP A 171 -1.89 13.39 -5.15
CA ASP A 171 -1.01 13.92 -4.09
C ASP A 171 -0.02 12.88 -3.59
N SER A 172 -0.15 11.63 -4.03
CA SER A 172 0.83 10.55 -3.76
C SER A 172 2.18 10.75 -4.47
N LEU A 173 2.31 11.75 -5.36
CA LEU A 173 3.57 12.09 -6.03
C LEU A 173 4.31 13.19 -5.27
N ILE A 174 5.38 12.84 -4.59
CA ILE A 174 6.28 13.82 -3.98
C ILE A 174 7.23 14.35 -5.07
N ARG A 175 7.21 15.66 -5.30
CA ARG A 175 8.06 16.32 -6.30
C ARG A 175 9.11 17.20 -5.63
N PHE A 176 10.37 16.96 -5.98
CA PHE A 176 11.48 17.85 -5.65
C PHE A 176 11.96 18.53 -6.94
N ASP A 177 11.89 19.85 -6.98
CA ASP A 177 12.42 20.64 -8.10
C ASP A 177 13.83 21.09 -7.73
N MET A 178 14.84 20.46 -8.35
CA MET A 178 16.24 20.75 -8.02
C MET A 178 16.68 22.15 -8.39
N SER A 179 15.92 22.89 -9.21
CA SER A 179 16.20 24.30 -9.49
C SER A 179 16.01 25.19 -8.26
N GLU A 180 15.12 24.81 -7.33
CA GLU A 180 14.89 25.53 -6.08
C GLU A 180 16.06 25.37 -5.07
N TYR A 181 16.91 24.36 -5.26
CA TYR A 181 18.04 24.04 -4.38
C TYR A 181 19.40 24.50 -4.96
N MET A 182 19.41 25.32 -6.00
CA MET A 182 20.66 25.78 -6.63
C MET A 182 21.34 26.95 -5.92
N GLU A 183 20.66 27.62 -5.01
CA GLU A 183 21.22 28.73 -4.23
C GLU A 183 21.89 28.22 -2.94
N LYS A 184 23.14 28.70 -2.70
CA LYS A 184 23.99 28.28 -1.55
C LYS A 184 23.51 28.80 -0.19
N HIS A 185 22.35 29.40 -0.05
CA HIS A 185 21.90 30.11 1.14
C HIS A 185 20.49 29.71 1.64
N THR A 186 20.11 28.48 1.42
CA THR A 186 18.93 27.90 2.11
C THR A 186 19.34 26.79 3.04
#